data_2faf62e1e734a2ebe67cbdc92838b983
#
_entry.id   2faf62e1e734a2ebe67cbdc92838b983
#
_cell.length_a   1.000
_cell.length_b   1.000
_cell.length_c   1.000
_cell.angle_alpha   90.00
_cell.angle_beta   90.00
_cell.angle_gamma   90.00
#
_symmetry.space_group_name_H-M   'P 1'
#
loop_
_entity.id
_entity.type
_entity.pdbx_description
1 polymer ?
#
loop_
_entity_poly.entity_id
_entity_poly.type
_entity_poly.pdbx_seq_one_letter_code
_entity_poly.pdbx_strand_id
1 'polypeptide(L)'
;QPTRRNVLTGLAAAGAATTLPGFAPYVQAQSSAPIRIGFQVHRTGIGAAYGRWYDRTTTAAAKVINDAGGINGRPVEIIAEDDGTDPKRGAEVIEKFATHHKADIAFGTLFSHVVIGSAPRAGELKMPYFVVSEGHHVASGMLNRYTLQPGITDVKSQVQAIAPFVADNLGKKVTMIFPDFAFGHDHRD
;
A
#
# COMPACT_ATOMS: atom_id res chain seq x y z
N GLN A 1 -29.36 -49.20 21.25
CA GLN A 1 -28.23 -48.84 20.31
C GLN A 1 -28.82 -48.82 18.89
N PRO A 2 -28.64 -47.75 18.09
CA PRO A 2 -29.16 -47.70 16.72
C PRO A 2 -28.39 -48.70 15.84
N THR A 3 -29.12 -49.50 15.09
CA THR A 3 -28.54 -50.47 14.16
C THR A 3 -28.00 -49.79 12.91
N ARG A 4 -26.98 -50.41 12.25
CA ARG A 4 -26.35 -49.89 11.00
C ARG A 4 -27.36 -49.50 9.92
N ARG A 5 -28.56 -50.10 9.91
CA ARG A 5 -29.66 -49.82 8.99
C ARG A 5 -30.29 -48.43 9.22
N ASN A 6 -30.37 -48.00 10.50
CA ASN A 6 -30.93 -46.69 10.84
C ASN A 6 -29.98 -45.52 10.56
N VAL A 7 -28.68 -45.77 10.51
CA VAL A 7 -27.67 -44.78 10.15
C VAL A 7 -27.70 -44.49 8.64
N LEU A 8 -27.90 -45.53 7.83
CA LEU A 8 -27.98 -45.37 6.35
C LEU A 8 -29.26 -44.67 5.89
N THR A 9 -30.39 -44.87 6.59
CA THR A 9 -31.63 -44.15 6.30
C THR A 9 -31.61 -42.69 6.72
N GLY A 10 -30.84 -42.34 7.77
CA GLY A 10 -30.62 -40.96 8.17
C GLY A 10 -29.76 -40.16 7.19
N LEU A 11 -28.77 -40.78 6.56
CA LEU A 11 -27.92 -40.18 5.56
C LEU A 11 -28.60 -39.95 4.19
N ALA A 12 -29.55 -40.80 3.83
CA ALA A 12 -30.34 -40.66 2.61
C ALA A 12 -31.38 -39.52 2.70
N ALA A 13 -31.86 -39.18 3.91
CA ALA A 13 -32.78 -38.06 4.11
C ALA A 13 -32.13 -36.69 4.13
N ALA A 14 -30.83 -36.61 4.43
CA ALA A 14 -30.08 -35.37 4.40
C ALA A 14 -29.66 -34.92 2.98
N GLY A 15 -29.68 -35.84 1.99
CA GLY A 15 -29.32 -35.55 0.61
C GLY A 15 -30.45 -34.99 -0.27
N ALA A 16 -31.70 -35.04 0.21
CA ALA A 16 -32.86 -34.62 -0.60
C ALA A 16 -33.34 -33.18 -0.37
N ALA A 17 -32.70 -32.41 0.51
CA ALA A 17 -33.11 -31.05 0.88
C ALA A 17 -32.46 -29.94 0.06
N THR A 18 -31.71 -30.25 -1.02
CA THR A 18 -30.88 -29.23 -1.74
C THR A 18 -31.38 -28.92 -3.15
N THR A 19 -32.60 -29.27 -3.53
CA THR A 19 -33.15 -28.90 -4.83
C THR A 19 -34.34 -27.94 -4.74
N LEU A 20 -34.25 -26.87 -3.92
CA LEU A 20 -35.11 -25.70 -4.12
C LEU A 20 -34.52 -24.87 -5.25
N PRO A 21 -35.21 -24.68 -6.37
CA PRO A 21 -34.75 -23.78 -7.43
C PRO A 21 -34.81 -22.36 -6.86
N GLY A 22 -33.66 -21.78 -6.59
CA GLY A 22 -33.53 -20.39 -6.10
C GLY A 22 -32.41 -20.17 -5.08
N PHE A 23 -31.86 -21.20 -4.46
CA PHE A 23 -30.73 -21.10 -3.55
C PHE A 23 -29.49 -21.86 -4.08
N ALA A 24 -29.08 -21.57 -5.29
CA ALA A 24 -27.68 -21.84 -5.63
C ALA A 24 -26.85 -20.84 -4.82
N PRO A 25 -25.98 -21.26 -3.88
CA PRO A 25 -25.01 -20.32 -3.35
C PRO A 25 -24.26 -19.79 -4.55
N TYR A 26 -24.25 -18.47 -4.73
CA TYR A 26 -23.37 -17.82 -5.69
C TYR A 26 -21.95 -18.18 -5.25
N VAL A 27 -21.43 -19.28 -5.75
CA VAL A 27 -19.98 -19.54 -5.73
C VAL A 27 -19.40 -18.53 -6.70
N GLN A 28 -19.11 -17.35 -6.19
CA GLN A 28 -18.34 -16.38 -6.92
C GLN A 28 -17.02 -17.08 -7.21
N ALA A 29 -16.80 -17.43 -8.47
CA ALA A 29 -15.55 -18.04 -8.89
C ALA A 29 -14.43 -17.09 -8.48
N GLN A 30 -13.69 -17.47 -7.45
CA GLN A 30 -12.59 -16.65 -6.93
C GLN A 30 -11.56 -16.56 -8.05
N SER A 31 -11.30 -15.33 -8.53
CA SER A 31 -10.33 -15.12 -9.60
C SER A 31 -9.00 -15.73 -9.20
N SER A 32 -8.47 -16.64 -10.00
CA SER A 32 -7.12 -17.19 -9.82
C SER A 32 -6.02 -16.23 -10.30
N ALA A 33 -6.40 -15.12 -10.94
CA ALA A 33 -5.47 -14.11 -11.41
C ALA A 33 -4.71 -13.47 -10.25
N PRO A 34 -3.41 -13.18 -10.41
CA PRO A 34 -2.62 -12.55 -9.37
C PRO A 34 -3.17 -11.17 -8.99
N ILE A 35 -2.91 -10.75 -7.76
CA ILE A 35 -3.08 -9.36 -7.34
C ILE A 35 -1.82 -8.63 -7.76
N ARG A 36 -1.94 -7.70 -8.70
CA ARG A 36 -0.82 -6.93 -9.24
C ARG A 36 -0.62 -5.66 -8.44
N ILE A 37 0.54 -5.54 -7.83
CA ILE A 37 0.93 -4.37 -7.03
C ILE A 37 2.05 -3.64 -7.75
N GLY A 38 1.77 -2.43 -8.24
CA GLY A 38 2.77 -1.52 -8.77
C GLY A 38 3.63 -0.99 -7.62
N PHE A 39 4.91 -1.27 -7.62
CA PHE A 39 5.85 -0.81 -6.61
C PHE A 39 6.72 0.31 -7.15
N GLN A 40 6.40 1.55 -6.76
CA GLN A 40 7.20 2.74 -7.07
C GLN A 40 8.38 2.82 -6.10
N VAL A 41 9.57 2.66 -6.63
CA VAL A 41 10.80 2.58 -5.84
C VAL A 41 11.89 3.50 -6.40
N HIS A 42 12.69 4.09 -5.54
CA HIS A 42 13.79 5.01 -5.89
C HIS A 42 15.11 4.23 -6.00
N ARG A 43 15.29 3.46 -7.08
CA ARG A 43 16.52 2.69 -7.34
C ARG A 43 17.70 3.58 -7.74
N THR A 44 17.39 4.75 -8.30
CA THR A 44 18.36 5.77 -8.69
C THR A 44 18.04 7.11 -8.01
N GLY A 45 18.90 8.12 -8.22
CA GLY A 45 18.77 9.42 -7.55
C GLY A 45 19.25 9.40 -6.10
N ILE A 46 18.90 10.44 -5.35
CA ILE A 46 19.34 10.61 -3.95
C ILE A 46 18.79 9.54 -3.02
N GLY A 47 17.68 8.91 -3.39
CA GLY A 47 17.01 7.87 -2.62
C GLY A 47 17.55 6.45 -2.81
N ALA A 48 18.55 6.24 -3.67
CA ALA A 48 18.99 4.90 -4.08
C ALA A 48 19.40 3.97 -2.92
N ALA A 49 19.96 4.54 -1.84
CA ALA A 49 20.34 3.77 -0.67
C ALA A 49 19.13 3.13 0.02
N TYR A 50 18.02 3.86 0.13
CA TYR A 50 16.74 3.36 0.68
C TYR A 50 16.07 2.38 -0.30
N GLY A 51 16.11 2.69 -1.59
CA GLY A 51 15.48 1.85 -2.64
C GLY A 51 15.99 0.41 -2.61
N ARG A 52 17.29 0.20 -2.37
CA ARG A 52 17.86 -1.15 -2.23
C ARG A 52 17.23 -1.96 -1.09
N TRP A 53 16.93 -1.31 0.04
CA TRP A 53 16.30 -1.97 1.18
C TRP A 53 14.82 -2.22 0.90
N TYR A 54 14.14 -1.29 0.28
CA TYR A 54 12.72 -1.43 -0.10
C TYR A 54 12.52 -2.56 -1.12
N ASP A 55 13.39 -2.69 -2.13
CA ASP A 55 13.36 -3.83 -3.06
C ASP A 55 13.47 -5.18 -2.31
N ARG A 56 14.42 -5.28 -1.38
CA ARG A 56 14.64 -6.50 -0.61
C ARG A 56 13.44 -6.83 0.29
N THR A 57 12.96 -5.87 1.03
CA THR A 57 11.85 -6.09 1.98
C THR A 57 10.55 -6.37 1.26
N THR A 58 10.25 -5.67 0.17
CA THR A 58 9.05 -5.90 -0.64
C THR A 58 9.08 -7.28 -1.29
N THR A 59 10.22 -7.69 -1.85
CA THR A 59 10.39 -9.03 -2.42
C THR A 59 10.21 -10.11 -1.36
N ALA A 60 10.80 -9.93 -0.19
CA ALA A 60 10.69 -10.90 0.92
C ALA A 60 9.24 -10.98 1.43
N ALA A 61 8.56 -9.84 1.59
CA ALA A 61 7.16 -9.79 2.02
C ALA A 61 6.23 -10.49 1.02
N ALA A 62 6.37 -10.22 -0.27
CA ALA A 62 5.60 -10.89 -1.31
C ALA A 62 5.82 -12.40 -1.30
N LYS A 63 7.07 -12.84 -1.10
CA LYS A 63 7.38 -14.27 -0.96
C LYS A 63 6.66 -14.89 0.23
N VAL A 64 6.73 -14.28 1.40
CA VAL A 64 6.06 -14.79 2.62
C VAL A 64 4.54 -14.90 2.40
N ILE A 65 3.93 -13.90 1.79
CA ILE A 65 2.49 -13.93 1.49
C ILE A 65 2.16 -15.07 0.52
N ASN A 66 2.96 -15.23 -0.52
CA ASN A 66 2.71 -16.26 -1.54
C ASN A 66 2.97 -17.68 -1.02
N ASP A 67 3.99 -17.87 -0.19
CA ASP A 67 4.27 -19.16 0.46
C ASP A 67 3.13 -19.58 1.43
N ALA A 68 2.43 -18.58 2.01
CA ALA A 68 1.24 -18.80 2.84
C ALA A 68 -0.06 -19.02 2.04
N GLY A 69 0.01 -19.11 0.70
CA GLY A 69 -1.13 -19.35 -0.18
C GLY A 69 -1.74 -18.08 -0.80
N GLY A 70 -1.05 -16.94 -0.68
CA GLY A 70 -1.50 -15.67 -1.24
C GLY A 70 -2.62 -15.00 -0.44
N ILE A 71 -3.25 -14.02 -1.04
CA ILE A 71 -4.39 -13.29 -0.45
C ILE A 71 -5.69 -13.90 -1.00
N ASN A 72 -6.45 -14.55 -0.14
CA ASN A 72 -7.64 -15.30 -0.56
C ASN A 72 -7.35 -16.28 -1.72
N GLY A 73 -6.23 -17.00 -1.65
CA GLY A 73 -5.82 -17.96 -2.68
C GLY A 73 -5.27 -17.34 -3.98
N ARG A 74 -5.11 -16.01 -4.04
CA ARG A 74 -4.54 -15.29 -5.17
C ARG A 74 -3.08 -14.93 -4.87
N PRO A 75 -2.13 -15.24 -5.75
CA PRO A 75 -0.75 -14.82 -5.55
C PRO A 75 -0.61 -13.30 -5.70
N VAL A 76 0.37 -12.72 -5.00
CA VAL A 76 0.78 -11.33 -5.15
C VAL A 76 1.91 -11.25 -6.17
N GLU A 77 1.76 -10.38 -7.16
CA GLU A 77 2.76 -10.03 -8.17
C GLU A 77 3.23 -8.60 -7.94
N ILE A 78 4.52 -8.41 -7.67
CA ILE A 78 5.14 -7.08 -7.51
C ILE A 78 5.73 -6.63 -8.83
N ILE A 79 5.30 -5.49 -9.31
CA ILE A 79 5.81 -4.83 -10.52
C ILE A 79 6.53 -3.56 -10.10
N ALA A 80 7.86 -3.63 -10.06
CA ALA A 80 8.68 -2.55 -9.54
C ALA A 80 9.20 -1.63 -10.66
N GLU A 81 8.99 -0.32 -10.51
CA GLU A 81 9.47 0.73 -11.42
C GLU A 81 10.24 1.79 -10.64
N ASP A 82 11.36 2.23 -11.22
CA ASP A 82 12.23 3.24 -10.61
C ASP A 82 11.72 4.65 -10.90
N ASP A 83 11.42 5.42 -9.85
CA ASP A 83 11.04 6.83 -9.95
C ASP A 83 12.23 7.81 -10.02
N GLY A 84 13.44 7.31 -9.82
CA GLY A 84 14.67 8.13 -9.85
C GLY A 84 14.73 9.21 -8.78
N THR A 85 13.85 9.18 -7.78
CA THR A 85 13.63 10.26 -6.80
C THR A 85 13.21 11.58 -7.49
N ASP A 86 12.53 11.47 -8.64
CA ASP A 86 12.07 12.59 -9.46
C ASP A 86 10.54 12.66 -9.53
N PRO A 87 9.90 13.81 -9.24
CA PRO A 87 8.44 13.94 -9.21
C PRO A 87 7.76 13.67 -10.55
N LYS A 88 8.37 14.10 -11.68
CA LYS A 88 7.83 13.90 -13.02
C LYS A 88 7.88 12.43 -13.39
N ARG A 89 9.02 11.81 -13.19
CA ARG A 89 9.18 10.36 -13.42
C ARG A 89 8.29 9.53 -12.51
N GLY A 90 8.06 9.99 -11.28
CA GLY A 90 7.10 9.37 -10.38
C GLY A 90 5.67 9.35 -10.94
N ALA A 91 5.21 10.44 -11.54
CA ALA A 91 3.92 10.50 -12.22
C ALA A 91 3.84 9.57 -13.44
N GLU A 92 4.90 9.49 -14.25
CA GLU A 92 5.01 8.57 -15.39
C GLU A 92 4.95 7.09 -14.93
N VAL A 93 5.57 6.77 -13.80
CA VAL A 93 5.52 5.43 -13.19
C VAL A 93 4.09 5.06 -12.78
N ILE A 94 3.35 5.96 -12.14
CA ILE A 94 1.94 5.74 -11.79
C ILE A 94 1.10 5.50 -13.04
N GLU A 95 1.31 6.27 -14.10
CA GLU A 95 0.63 6.05 -15.37
C GLU A 95 0.91 4.67 -15.95
N LYS A 96 2.17 4.25 -15.95
CA LYS A 96 2.61 2.94 -16.42
C LYS A 96 1.94 1.80 -15.65
N PHE A 97 1.83 1.92 -14.33
CA PHE A 97 1.13 0.93 -13.51
C PHE A 97 -0.32 0.76 -13.94
N ALA A 98 -1.04 1.87 -14.14
CA ALA A 98 -2.44 1.81 -14.53
C ALA A 98 -2.66 1.35 -15.97
N THR A 99 -1.89 1.89 -16.91
CA THR A 99 -2.18 1.75 -18.34
C THR A 99 -1.48 0.56 -19.00
N HIS A 100 -0.23 0.30 -18.62
CA HIS A 100 0.60 -0.76 -19.22
C HIS A 100 0.55 -2.04 -18.39
N HIS A 101 0.87 -1.94 -17.12
CA HIS A 101 0.97 -3.10 -16.23
C HIS A 101 -0.37 -3.60 -15.72
N LYS A 102 -1.43 -2.78 -15.80
CA LYS A 102 -2.76 -3.10 -15.26
C LYS A 102 -2.69 -3.50 -13.78
N ALA A 103 -1.91 -2.77 -13.01
CA ALA A 103 -1.81 -2.98 -11.58
C ALA A 103 -3.14 -2.65 -10.88
N ASP A 104 -3.49 -3.44 -9.87
CA ASP A 104 -4.70 -3.23 -9.07
C ASP A 104 -4.54 -2.06 -8.11
N ILE A 105 -3.33 -1.89 -7.57
CA ILE A 105 -2.93 -0.80 -6.67
C ILE A 105 -1.50 -0.37 -6.96
N ALA A 106 -1.15 0.86 -6.59
CA ALA A 106 0.22 1.34 -6.51
C ALA A 106 0.63 1.49 -5.04
N PHE A 107 1.90 1.25 -4.77
CA PHE A 107 2.46 1.40 -3.44
C PHE A 107 3.90 1.88 -3.54
N GLY A 108 4.36 2.60 -2.53
CA GLY A 108 5.77 2.98 -2.41
C GLY A 108 6.00 4.47 -2.38
N THR A 109 7.18 4.84 -2.68
CA THR A 109 8.01 6.02 -2.52
C THR A 109 8.01 6.64 -1.11
N LEU A 110 9.21 6.98 -0.67
CA LEU A 110 9.48 7.63 0.61
C LEU A 110 9.41 9.16 0.49
N PHE A 111 9.82 9.70 -0.65
CA PHE A 111 10.10 11.12 -0.81
C PHE A 111 8.84 11.94 -1.07
N SER A 112 8.52 12.85 -0.15
CA SER A 112 7.29 13.65 -0.18
C SER A 112 7.11 14.44 -1.48
N HIS A 113 8.18 15.02 -2.05
CA HIS A 113 8.11 15.74 -3.32
C HIS A 113 7.75 14.82 -4.49
N VAL A 114 8.20 13.55 -4.47
CA VAL A 114 7.82 12.55 -5.47
C VAL A 114 6.34 12.17 -5.31
N VAL A 115 5.87 11.97 -4.06
CA VAL A 115 4.45 11.71 -3.81
C VAL A 115 3.58 12.85 -4.31
N ILE A 116 3.94 14.11 -4.00
CA ILE A 116 3.22 15.30 -4.44
C ILE A 116 3.15 15.36 -5.98
N GLY A 117 4.22 14.99 -6.67
CA GLY A 117 4.22 14.90 -8.13
C GLY A 117 3.39 13.74 -8.70
N SER A 118 3.39 12.60 -8.02
CA SER A 118 2.71 11.36 -8.48
C SER A 118 1.22 11.32 -8.16
N ALA A 119 0.81 11.89 -7.02
CA ALA A 119 -0.55 11.80 -6.50
C ALA A 119 -1.63 12.36 -7.44
N PRO A 120 -1.46 13.52 -8.12
CA PRO A 120 -2.44 13.99 -9.08
C PRO A 120 -2.75 12.95 -10.16
N ARG A 121 -1.72 12.29 -10.67
CA ARG A 121 -1.88 11.26 -11.71
C ARG A 121 -2.60 10.01 -11.17
N ALA A 122 -2.29 9.59 -9.95
CA ALA A 122 -3.03 8.53 -9.27
C ALA A 122 -4.52 8.87 -9.10
N GLY A 123 -4.82 10.12 -8.74
CA GLY A 123 -6.19 10.62 -8.62
C GLY A 123 -6.97 10.58 -9.93
N GLU A 124 -6.38 11.08 -11.04
CA GLU A 124 -6.97 11.08 -12.39
C GLU A 124 -7.28 9.66 -12.87
N LEU A 125 -6.36 8.73 -12.63
CA LEU A 125 -6.48 7.33 -13.03
C LEU A 125 -7.32 6.49 -12.05
N LYS A 126 -7.74 7.08 -10.93
CA LYS A 126 -8.46 6.40 -9.83
C LYS A 126 -7.67 5.19 -9.28
N MET A 127 -6.35 5.29 -9.30
CA MET A 127 -5.42 4.28 -8.81
C MET A 127 -5.26 4.42 -7.29
N PRO A 128 -5.64 3.43 -6.48
CA PRO A 128 -5.29 3.44 -5.07
C PRO A 128 -3.76 3.45 -4.92
N TYR A 129 -3.26 4.49 -4.26
CA TYR A 129 -1.83 4.73 -4.12
C TYR A 129 -1.45 4.84 -2.65
N PHE A 130 -0.78 3.80 -2.15
CA PHE A 130 -0.31 3.71 -0.76
C PHE A 130 1.13 4.18 -0.67
N VAL A 131 1.36 5.22 0.11
CA VAL A 131 2.68 5.87 0.19
C VAL A 131 3.33 5.71 1.56
N VAL A 132 4.65 5.79 1.60
CA VAL A 132 5.48 5.64 2.81
C VAL A 132 6.14 6.99 3.15
N SER A 133 5.49 8.09 2.78
CA SER A 133 6.01 9.44 2.96
C SER A 133 5.47 10.08 4.24
N GLU A 134 6.31 10.80 4.97
CA GLU A 134 5.96 11.48 6.21
C GLU A 134 5.49 12.93 6.03
N GLY A 135 5.46 13.44 4.79
CA GLY A 135 5.03 14.81 4.49
C GLY A 135 3.62 15.11 4.97
N HIS A 136 3.42 16.24 5.62
CA HIS A 136 2.13 16.64 6.17
C HIS A 136 1.04 16.73 5.10
N HIS A 137 1.35 17.27 3.92
CA HIS A 137 0.42 17.36 2.78
C HIS A 137 -0.08 15.99 2.31
N VAL A 138 0.74 14.95 2.49
CA VAL A 138 0.37 13.58 2.14
C VAL A 138 -0.57 13.00 3.19
N ALA A 139 -0.19 13.10 4.46
CA ALA A 139 -0.92 12.54 5.59
C ALA A 139 -2.29 13.17 5.81
N SER A 140 -2.41 14.48 5.53
CA SER A 140 -3.65 15.23 5.73
C SER A 140 -4.79 14.89 4.77
N GLY A 141 -4.55 14.04 3.76
CA GLY A 141 -5.54 13.72 2.73
C GLY A 141 -5.81 14.85 1.73
N MET A 142 -5.00 15.92 1.74
CA MET A 142 -5.18 17.09 0.89
C MET A 142 -4.91 16.83 -0.59
N LEU A 143 -4.12 15.81 -0.94
CA LEU A 143 -3.74 15.54 -2.32
C LEU A 143 -4.92 15.03 -3.16
N ASN A 144 -5.52 13.92 -2.74
CA ASN A 144 -6.74 13.35 -3.32
C ASN A 144 -7.18 12.11 -2.53
N ARG A 145 -8.41 11.63 -2.80
CA ARG A 145 -9.00 10.47 -2.11
C ARG A 145 -8.36 9.10 -2.43
N TYR A 146 -7.48 9.02 -3.42
CA TYR A 146 -6.83 7.77 -3.85
C TYR A 146 -5.42 7.64 -3.27
N THR A 147 -4.84 8.72 -2.74
CA THR A 147 -3.51 8.70 -2.10
C THR A 147 -3.68 8.51 -0.60
N LEU A 148 -3.12 7.43 -0.09
CA LEU A 148 -3.28 6.97 1.29
C LEU A 148 -1.92 6.78 1.93
N GLN A 149 -1.76 7.26 3.17
CA GLN A 149 -0.55 7.07 3.98
C GLN A 149 -0.89 6.17 5.17
N PRO A 150 -0.63 4.87 5.10
CA PRO A 150 -0.85 3.97 6.22
C PRO A 150 0.35 3.91 7.14
N GLY A 151 0.13 4.06 8.44
CA GLY A 151 1.03 3.56 9.48
C GLY A 151 2.31 4.34 9.76
N ILE A 152 2.49 5.55 9.21
CA ILE A 152 3.62 6.42 9.51
C ILE A 152 3.13 7.72 10.14
N THR A 153 3.83 8.21 11.18
CA THR A 153 3.57 9.50 11.81
C THR A 153 3.99 10.63 10.87
N ASP A 154 3.12 11.60 10.63
CA ASP A 154 3.47 12.76 9.81
C ASP A 154 4.43 13.71 10.53
N VAL A 155 5.12 14.54 9.74
CA VAL A 155 6.09 15.53 10.24
C VAL A 155 5.48 16.46 11.28
N LYS A 156 4.27 16.94 11.08
CA LYS A 156 3.61 17.87 12.01
C LYS A 156 3.40 17.22 13.37
N SER A 157 2.96 15.99 13.41
CA SER A 157 2.80 15.24 14.65
C SER A 157 4.15 15.00 15.34
N GLN A 158 5.22 14.74 14.58
CA GLN A 158 6.57 14.58 15.11
C GLN A 158 7.07 15.88 15.76
N VAL A 159 6.94 17.01 15.05
CA VAL A 159 7.35 18.33 15.57
C VAL A 159 6.53 18.72 16.79
N GLN A 160 5.22 18.53 16.79
CA GLN A 160 4.35 18.80 17.92
C GLN A 160 4.71 17.97 19.17
N ALA A 161 5.19 16.76 18.96
CA ALA A 161 5.60 15.89 20.08
C ALA A 161 6.94 16.32 20.68
N ILE A 162 7.91 16.77 19.86
CA ILE A 162 9.27 17.09 20.34
C ILE A 162 9.44 18.56 20.76
N ALA A 163 8.72 19.49 20.16
CA ALA A 163 8.92 20.92 20.41
C ALA A 163 8.75 21.34 21.88
N PRO A 164 7.73 20.87 22.64
CA PRO A 164 7.62 21.18 24.05
C PRO A 164 8.82 20.69 24.86
N PHE A 165 9.26 19.45 24.62
CA PHE A 165 10.44 18.91 25.29
C PHE A 165 11.69 19.77 25.07
N VAL A 166 11.93 20.19 23.83
CA VAL A 166 13.07 21.07 23.49
C VAL A 166 12.96 22.41 24.20
N ALA A 167 11.78 23.04 24.17
CA ALA A 167 11.55 24.36 24.78
C ALA A 167 11.74 24.32 26.30
N ASP A 168 11.29 23.26 26.95
CA ASP A 168 11.29 23.14 28.44
C ASP A 168 12.66 22.66 28.95
N ASN A 169 13.39 21.85 28.20
CA ASN A 169 14.61 21.20 28.71
C ASN A 169 15.91 21.69 28.05
N LEU A 170 15.88 22.14 26.79
CA LEU A 170 17.09 22.50 26.04
C LEU A 170 17.18 24.00 25.74
N GLY A 171 16.09 24.73 25.77
CA GLY A 171 16.00 26.17 25.58
C GLY A 171 15.25 26.58 24.31
N LYS A 172 15.09 27.90 24.13
CA LYS A 172 14.28 28.49 23.07
C LYS A 172 15.07 28.91 21.81
N LYS A 173 16.41 28.80 21.85
CA LYS A 173 17.25 29.09 20.69
C LYS A 173 17.66 27.78 20.04
N VAL A 174 17.07 27.48 18.88
CA VAL A 174 17.26 26.23 18.15
C VAL A 174 17.76 26.53 16.76
N THR A 175 18.75 25.76 16.30
CA THR A 175 19.18 25.75 14.89
C THR A 175 18.72 24.44 14.27
N MET A 176 18.06 24.51 13.11
CA MET A 176 17.60 23.36 12.37
C MET A 176 18.43 23.15 11.10
N ILE A 177 18.76 21.90 10.81
CA ILE A 177 19.31 21.49 9.52
C ILE A 177 18.29 20.51 8.93
N PHE A 178 17.79 20.80 7.74
CA PHE A 178 16.79 19.98 7.07
C PHE A 178 17.07 19.92 5.56
N PRO A 179 16.60 18.87 4.85
CA PRO A 179 16.77 18.76 3.41
C PRO A 179 15.90 19.78 2.69
N ASP A 180 16.41 20.33 1.58
CA ASP A 180 15.72 21.36 0.79
C ASP A 180 14.70 20.76 -0.18
N PHE A 181 13.67 20.10 0.39
CA PHE A 181 12.49 19.62 -0.32
C PHE A 181 11.29 19.52 0.63
N ALA A 182 10.10 19.16 0.12
CA ALA A 182 8.82 19.24 0.84
C ALA A 182 8.86 18.69 2.26
N PHE A 183 9.46 17.53 2.50
CA PHE A 183 9.62 16.94 3.83
C PHE A 183 10.35 17.86 4.81
N GLY A 184 11.47 18.46 4.36
CA GLY A 184 12.24 19.39 5.20
C GLY A 184 11.49 20.69 5.45
N HIS A 185 10.80 21.21 4.46
CA HIS A 185 9.98 22.42 4.60
C HIS A 185 8.84 22.23 5.59
N ASP A 186 8.18 21.05 5.56
CA ASP A 186 7.14 20.72 6.53
C ASP A 186 7.64 20.68 8.00
N HIS A 187 8.95 20.45 8.24
CA HIS A 187 9.54 20.55 9.57
C HIS A 187 9.77 21.98 10.03
N ARG A 188 10.02 22.89 9.09
CA ARG A 188 10.25 24.31 9.38
C ARG A 188 8.95 25.05 9.69
N ASP A 189 7.88 24.77 8.95
CA ASP A 189 6.60 25.49 8.92
C ASP A 189 5.61 24.92 9.97
#